data_94cf0ed1bdc82bd86fae0d029bd5dfbb
#
_entry.id   94cf0ed1bdc82bd86fae0d029bd5dfbb
#
_cell.length_a   1.000
_cell.length_b   1.000
_cell.length_c   1.000
_cell.angle_alpha   90.00
_cell.angle_beta   90.00
_cell.angle_gamma   90.00
#
_symmetry.space_group_name_H-M   'P 1'
#
loop_
_entity.id
_entity.type
_entity.pdbx_description
1 polymer ?
#
loop_
_entity_poly.entity_id
_entity_poly.type
_entity_poly.pdbx_seq_one_letter_code
_entity_poly.pdbx_strand_id
1 'polypeptide(L)'
;MHYMLKTYLKLLQQANLVKSCCLYGKKDQIIENLTFDSRETMKRGLFICKGAAFKIDYLRQAFKNGAVCYIGEEHFPLDYEVPYILVKDIRKAMPVLAKQFYEDPSRELDLVGITGTKGKTTTSYYIKAIMDEYQKSIGLRSMGIISSIEVKDGVEHKTSSMTTPESMELYRHMKNAVSSGKHSMVMEVSSQALKYQRVRGLNFDVGVFLNISEDHISPSEHDDFEDYFSAKLSIFRQCQTACINLDSDKADRILQASRLAKSVITFGTGQADRIDGDVKNGRIPDIFGYDIQQEKGRINFRVKSGRFDERFTLGMPGVFNVENALAAIAVAYLYHIPVEYMIAGLKKVKVKGRMEQYVSHKRRLTVIVDYAHNRLSFEKLFQSVLMEHPFSKIVSVFGCPGNKAYNRRRDLGLIAGLYSKKVYLSADDPGEEQFTHISGDIARYVESVGCPYECIENRGDAIKRAIEEAEEESVVLVLGKGCETHQKIGKVSCAYPTDANFVKKYL
;
A
#
# COMPACT_ATOMS: atom_id res chain seq x y z
N MET A 1 -1.76 7.14 29.83
CA MET A 1 -0.86 7.20 31.03
C MET A 1 0.55 7.51 30.58
N HIS A 2 1.38 8.16 31.41
CA HIS A 2 2.78 8.37 31.08
C HIS A 2 3.63 7.43 31.94
N TYR A 3 4.62 6.78 31.32
CA TYR A 3 5.48 5.79 31.98
C TYR A 3 6.85 6.38 32.31
N MET A 4 7.47 5.85 33.34
CA MET A 4 8.82 6.23 33.76
C MET A 4 9.87 5.63 32.79
N LEU A 5 11.00 6.30 32.61
CA LEU A 5 12.10 5.84 31.73
C LEU A 5 12.57 4.41 32.09
N LYS A 6 12.59 4.04 33.37
CA LYS A 6 12.91 2.65 33.82
C LYS A 6 11.97 1.59 33.24
N THR A 7 10.70 1.93 32.94
CA THR A 7 9.75 1.01 32.31
C THR A 7 10.19 0.66 30.89
N TYR A 8 10.55 1.68 30.10
CA TYR A 8 11.06 1.47 28.74
C TYR A 8 12.38 0.69 28.75
N LEU A 9 13.32 1.01 29.65
CA LEU A 9 14.55 0.25 29.82
C LEU A 9 14.27 -1.23 30.12
N LYS A 10 13.38 -1.52 31.09
CA LYS A 10 13.01 -2.88 31.45
C LYS A 10 12.44 -3.66 30.28
N LEU A 11 11.54 -3.06 29.49
CA LEU A 11 10.96 -3.68 28.29
C LEU A 11 12.02 -4.00 27.23
N LEU A 12 12.93 -3.08 26.98
CA LEU A 12 14.05 -3.31 26.05
C LEU A 12 15.00 -4.41 26.56
N GLN A 13 15.24 -4.50 27.88
CA GLN A 13 16.01 -5.59 28.49
C GLN A 13 15.31 -6.94 28.34
N GLN A 14 14.02 -7.02 28.64
CA GLN A 14 13.20 -8.22 28.45
C GLN A 14 13.18 -8.69 27.01
N ALA A 15 13.20 -7.76 26.04
CA ALA A 15 13.31 -8.04 24.61
C ALA A 15 14.74 -8.39 24.17
N ASN A 16 15.72 -8.42 25.07
CA ASN A 16 17.15 -8.66 24.80
C ASN A 16 17.75 -7.66 23.78
N LEU A 17 17.31 -6.42 23.82
CA LEU A 17 17.73 -5.38 22.88
C LEU A 17 18.77 -4.41 23.44
N VAL A 18 18.95 -4.31 24.74
CA VAL A 18 19.91 -3.39 25.36
C VAL A 18 21.34 -3.85 25.19
N LYS A 19 22.23 -2.96 24.76
CA LYS A 19 23.69 -3.11 24.77
C LYS A 19 24.28 -2.54 26.08
N SER A 20 23.94 -1.29 26.36
CA SER A 20 24.40 -0.55 27.53
C SER A 20 23.45 0.62 27.80
N CYS A 21 23.52 1.22 28.98
CA CYS A 21 22.79 2.44 29.28
C CYS A 21 23.52 3.25 30.38
N CYS A 22 23.36 4.56 30.33
CA CYS A 22 23.71 5.45 31.42
C CYS A 22 22.57 6.48 31.59
N LEU A 23 21.91 6.46 32.74
CA LEU A 23 20.72 7.27 33.00
C LEU A 23 20.99 8.46 33.93
N TYR A 24 22.21 8.59 34.47
CA TYR A 24 22.60 9.69 35.37
C TYR A 24 21.54 10.01 36.45
N GLY A 25 21.00 8.96 37.08
CA GLY A 25 19.96 9.07 38.12
C GLY A 25 18.54 9.34 37.63
N LYS A 26 18.30 9.56 36.34
CA LYS A 26 16.98 9.93 35.75
C LYS A 26 16.05 8.74 35.47
N LYS A 27 16.27 7.58 36.06
CA LYS A 27 15.45 6.35 35.85
C LYS A 27 13.95 6.54 36.12
N ASP A 28 13.60 7.39 37.04
CA ASP A 28 12.21 7.68 37.47
C ASP A 28 11.58 8.84 36.69
N GLN A 29 12.29 9.45 35.73
CA GLN A 29 11.76 10.50 34.85
C GLN A 29 10.57 9.98 34.06
N ILE A 30 9.45 10.70 34.12
CA ILE A 30 8.26 10.45 33.32
C ILE A 30 8.54 10.84 31.85
N ILE A 31 8.14 10.00 30.90
CA ILE A 31 8.21 10.26 29.47
C ILE A 31 6.84 10.69 28.97
N GLU A 32 6.74 11.88 28.41
CA GLU A 32 5.51 12.47 27.89
C GLU A 32 5.49 12.59 26.36
N ASN A 33 6.66 12.44 25.73
CA ASN A 33 6.79 12.50 24.28
C ASN A 33 7.79 11.42 23.81
N LEU A 34 7.48 10.76 22.70
CA LEU A 34 8.31 9.72 22.09
C LEU A 34 8.38 9.97 20.59
N THR A 35 9.55 10.34 20.08
CA THR A 35 9.72 10.70 18.66
C THR A 35 11.12 10.40 18.16
N PHE A 36 11.26 10.29 16.83
CA PHE A 36 12.53 10.28 16.10
C PHE A 36 12.74 11.57 15.28
N ASP A 37 11.77 12.51 15.29
CA ASP A 37 11.90 13.82 14.67
C ASP A 37 12.24 14.88 15.73
N SER A 38 13.42 15.49 15.62
CA SER A 38 13.86 16.52 16.59
C SER A 38 12.96 17.75 16.63
N ARG A 39 12.21 18.02 15.57
CA ARG A 39 11.25 19.13 15.48
C ARG A 39 9.98 18.87 16.29
N GLU A 40 9.63 17.58 16.46
CA GLU A 40 8.48 17.13 17.24
C GLU A 40 8.82 16.83 18.70
N THR A 41 10.11 16.93 19.07
CA THR A 41 10.53 16.71 20.46
C THR A 41 9.99 17.80 21.37
N MET A 42 9.39 17.38 22.47
CA MET A 42 8.82 18.24 23.52
C MET A 42 9.43 17.91 24.88
N LYS A 43 9.06 18.71 25.88
CA LYS A 43 9.47 18.50 27.29
C LYS A 43 9.23 17.05 27.72
N ARG A 44 10.19 16.48 28.44
CA ARG A 44 10.20 15.06 28.88
C ARG A 44 10.17 14.06 27.72
N GLY A 45 10.79 14.44 26.59
CA GLY A 45 10.89 13.59 25.40
C GLY A 45 11.89 12.45 25.56
N LEU A 46 11.54 11.29 25.02
CA LEU A 46 12.44 10.18 24.73
C LEU A 46 12.73 10.20 23.22
N PHE A 47 13.95 10.59 22.88
CA PHE A 47 14.34 10.78 21.47
C PHE A 47 14.98 9.51 20.89
N ILE A 48 14.63 9.15 19.66
CA ILE A 48 15.16 7.97 18.97
C ILE A 48 16.09 8.40 17.83
N CYS A 49 17.37 8.04 17.96
CA CYS A 49 18.37 8.25 16.93
C CYS A 49 18.25 7.14 15.87
N LYS A 50 17.64 7.46 14.72
CA LYS A 50 17.31 6.48 13.70
C LYS A 50 17.68 6.94 12.29
N GLY A 51 18.13 5.97 11.49
CA GLY A 51 18.24 6.07 10.03
C GLY A 51 19.60 6.55 9.52
N ALA A 52 19.90 6.21 8.26
CA ALA A 52 21.17 6.55 7.61
C ALA A 52 21.37 8.07 7.42
N ALA A 53 20.29 8.84 7.44
CA ALA A 53 20.33 10.32 7.35
C ALA A 53 20.39 11.00 8.72
N PHE A 54 20.54 10.24 9.83
CA PHE A 54 20.67 10.81 11.16
C PHE A 54 21.92 11.70 11.26
N LYS A 55 21.76 12.87 11.90
CA LYS A 55 22.85 13.81 12.20
C LYS A 55 22.83 14.13 13.68
N ILE A 56 24.03 14.29 14.27
CA ILE A 56 24.16 14.63 15.69
C ILE A 56 23.44 15.94 16.05
N ASP A 57 23.31 16.86 15.11
CA ASP A 57 22.58 18.10 15.31
C ASP A 57 21.08 17.89 15.61
N TYR A 58 20.49 16.80 15.10
CA TYR A 58 19.11 16.42 15.46
C TYR A 58 19.02 16.03 16.93
N LEU A 59 20.05 15.36 17.46
CA LEU A 59 20.11 15.00 18.86
C LEU A 59 20.26 16.25 19.73
N ARG A 60 21.19 17.16 19.35
CA ARG A 60 21.35 18.46 20.03
C ARG A 60 20.03 19.25 20.07
N GLN A 61 19.35 19.32 18.94
CA GLN A 61 18.04 19.99 18.84
C GLN A 61 16.98 19.32 19.72
N ALA A 62 16.94 17.98 19.77
CA ALA A 62 16.00 17.25 20.61
C ALA A 62 16.19 17.58 22.10
N PHE A 63 17.44 17.61 22.58
CA PHE A 63 17.71 18.00 23.98
C PHE A 63 17.39 19.47 24.24
N LYS A 64 17.65 20.36 23.29
CA LYS A 64 17.24 21.78 23.40
C LYS A 64 15.71 21.92 23.50
N ASN A 65 14.96 21.06 22.82
CA ASN A 65 13.50 21.02 22.83
C ASN A 65 12.92 20.29 24.06
N GLY A 66 13.77 19.70 24.92
CA GLY A 66 13.36 19.10 26.19
C GLY A 66 13.37 17.58 26.24
N ALA A 67 14.10 16.91 25.37
CA ALA A 67 14.42 15.49 25.52
C ALA A 67 15.15 15.27 26.86
N VAL A 68 14.86 14.14 27.51
CA VAL A 68 15.48 13.75 28.78
C VAL A 68 16.38 12.53 28.65
N CYS A 69 16.26 11.80 27.56
CA CYS A 69 17.06 10.63 27.23
C CYS A 69 17.01 10.38 25.73
N TYR A 70 18.06 9.76 25.17
CA TYR A 70 17.98 9.23 23.81
C TYR A 70 18.18 7.72 23.78
N ILE A 71 17.70 7.12 22.67
CA ILE A 71 17.92 5.72 22.31
C ILE A 71 18.63 5.68 20.97
N GLY A 72 19.70 4.91 20.87
CA GLY A 72 20.49 4.77 19.64
C GLY A 72 21.21 3.42 19.58
N GLU A 73 21.86 3.13 18.46
CA GLU A 73 22.68 1.93 18.29
C GLU A 73 24.13 2.15 18.69
N GLU A 74 24.55 3.41 18.76
CA GLU A 74 25.87 3.87 19.16
C GLU A 74 25.78 5.09 20.07
N HIS A 75 26.90 5.37 20.77
CA HIS A 75 27.01 6.52 21.65
C HIS A 75 27.40 7.76 20.86
N PHE A 76 26.60 8.83 21.03
CA PHE A 76 26.86 10.13 20.40
C PHE A 76 27.47 11.09 21.43
N PRO A 77 28.76 11.50 21.26
CA PRO A 77 29.37 12.45 22.15
C PRO A 77 28.75 13.84 21.99
N LEU A 78 28.21 14.37 23.06
CA LEU A 78 27.78 15.76 23.19
C LEU A 78 28.71 16.51 24.15
N ASP A 79 28.68 17.85 24.13
CA ASP A 79 29.53 18.69 24.97
C ASP A 79 29.14 18.61 26.47
N TYR A 80 28.10 17.87 26.80
CA TYR A 80 27.60 17.63 28.14
C TYR A 80 27.02 16.20 28.25
N GLU A 81 26.99 15.69 29.48
CA GLU A 81 26.45 14.37 29.78
C GLU A 81 24.95 14.30 29.61
N VAL A 82 24.47 13.35 28.83
CA VAL A 82 23.05 13.11 28.56
C VAL A 82 22.69 11.66 28.81
N PRO A 83 21.51 11.37 29.39
CA PRO A 83 21.02 10.00 29.54
C PRO A 83 20.84 9.31 28.22
N TYR A 84 21.25 8.03 28.16
CA TYR A 84 21.07 7.21 26.96
C TYR A 84 20.79 5.76 27.26
N ILE A 85 20.18 5.08 26.30
CA ILE A 85 20.02 3.62 26.21
C ILE A 85 20.52 3.20 24.84
N LEU A 86 21.61 2.41 24.80
CA LEU A 86 22.11 1.85 23.53
C LEU A 86 21.46 0.50 23.30
N VAL A 87 20.95 0.31 22.07
CA VAL A 87 20.25 -0.90 21.65
C VAL A 87 21.00 -1.62 20.52
N LYS A 88 20.77 -2.93 20.40
CA LYS A 88 21.38 -3.78 19.36
C LYS A 88 20.78 -3.51 17.98
N ASP A 89 19.53 -3.08 17.92
CA ASP A 89 18.77 -2.88 16.70
C ASP A 89 17.63 -1.89 16.99
N ILE A 90 17.76 -0.69 16.45
CA ILE A 90 16.80 0.40 16.69
C ILE A 90 15.45 0.11 16.04
N ARG A 91 15.42 -0.62 14.91
CA ARG A 91 14.18 -0.98 14.22
C ARG A 91 13.34 -1.97 15.02
N LYS A 92 14.00 -2.87 15.78
CA LYS A 92 13.32 -3.78 16.71
C LYS A 92 12.92 -3.10 18.02
N ALA A 93 13.66 -2.08 18.44
CA ALA A 93 13.36 -1.32 19.66
C ALA A 93 12.14 -0.42 19.49
N MET A 94 12.02 0.27 18.36
CA MET A 94 10.94 1.24 18.10
C MET A 94 9.53 0.68 18.33
N PRO A 95 9.12 -0.47 17.79
CA PRO A 95 7.76 -0.99 18.04
C PRO A 95 7.54 -1.39 19.50
N VAL A 96 8.56 -1.84 20.22
CA VAL A 96 8.46 -2.14 21.66
C VAL A 96 8.17 -0.85 22.46
N LEU A 97 8.86 0.24 22.13
CA LEU A 97 8.68 1.53 22.75
C LEU A 97 7.32 2.14 22.40
N ALA A 98 6.95 2.13 21.13
CA ALA A 98 5.67 2.65 20.64
C ALA A 98 4.48 1.92 21.28
N LYS A 99 4.54 0.59 21.32
CA LYS A 99 3.52 -0.25 21.95
C LYS A 99 3.27 0.15 23.40
N GLN A 100 4.34 0.33 24.19
CA GLN A 100 4.22 0.78 25.59
C GLN A 100 3.70 2.21 25.68
N PHE A 101 4.24 3.12 24.87
CA PHE A 101 3.89 4.54 24.94
C PHE A 101 2.40 4.77 24.63
N TYR A 102 1.84 4.07 23.64
CA TYR A 102 0.45 4.18 23.24
C TYR A 102 -0.49 3.15 23.88
N GLU A 103 0.00 2.34 24.86
CA GLU A 103 -0.82 1.37 25.66
C GLU A 103 -1.41 0.24 24.81
N ASP A 104 -0.66 -0.20 23.79
CA ASP A 104 -1.06 -1.32 22.90
C ASP A 104 -2.48 -1.21 22.33
N PRO A 105 -2.82 -0.15 21.61
CA PRO A 105 -4.17 0.05 21.08
C PRO A 105 -4.58 -1.01 20.05
N SER A 106 -3.63 -1.81 19.55
CA SER A 106 -3.92 -2.90 18.63
C SER A 106 -4.79 -4.01 19.23
N ARG A 107 -4.90 -4.08 20.56
CA ARG A 107 -5.76 -5.04 21.26
C ARG A 107 -7.22 -4.64 21.33
N GLU A 108 -7.50 -3.37 21.06
CA GLU A 108 -8.84 -2.78 21.12
C GLU A 108 -9.46 -2.65 19.73
N LEU A 109 -8.74 -3.08 18.68
CA LEU A 109 -9.15 -2.97 17.29
C LEU A 109 -9.17 -4.34 16.61
N ASP A 110 -10.21 -4.63 15.87
CA ASP A 110 -10.18 -5.66 14.82
C ASP A 110 -9.24 -5.19 13.71
N LEU A 111 -8.07 -5.81 13.63
CA LEU A 111 -6.99 -5.32 12.79
C LEU A 111 -6.77 -6.22 11.56
N VAL A 112 -6.97 -5.67 10.36
CA VAL A 112 -6.72 -6.36 9.10
C VAL A 112 -5.45 -5.84 8.43
N GLY A 113 -4.47 -6.72 8.24
CA GLY A 113 -3.22 -6.41 7.54
C GLY A 113 -3.20 -7.01 6.13
N ILE A 114 -2.89 -6.22 5.11
CA ILE A 114 -2.90 -6.67 3.70
C ILE A 114 -1.51 -6.56 3.10
N THR A 115 -0.97 -7.70 2.64
CA THR A 115 0.27 -7.74 1.85
C THR A 115 0.06 -8.35 0.47
N GLY A 116 1.03 -8.18 -0.39
CA GLY A 116 1.02 -8.64 -1.77
C GLY A 116 1.84 -7.68 -2.64
N THR A 117 2.15 -8.07 -3.85
CA THR A 117 2.82 -7.17 -4.80
C THR A 117 1.85 -6.09 -5.27
N LYS A 118 0.67 -6.46 -5.70
CA LYS A 118 -0.38 -5.56 -6.21
C LYS A 118 -1.71 -5.76 -5.49
N GLY A 119 -2.62 -4.77 -5.63
CA GLY A 119 -3.99 -4.86 -5.13
C GLY A 119 -4.20 -4.40 -3.68
N LYS A 120 -3.15 -4.19 -2.88
CA LYS A 120 -3.27 -3.82 -1.45
C LYS A 120 -4.21 -2.64 -1.21
N THR A 121 -3.98 -1.54 -1.89
CA THR A 121 -4.81 -0.33 -1.77
C THR A 121 -6.26 -0.60 -2.16
N THR A 122 -6.49 -1.20 -3.32
CA THR A 122 -7.84 -1.51 -3.78
C THR A 122 -8.57 -2.41 -2.79
N THR A 123 -7.91 -3.48 -2.33
CA THR A 123 -8.49 -4.41 -1.33
C THR A 123 -8.79 -3.72 -0.01
N SER A 124 -7.91 -2.83 0.48
CA SER A 124 -8.17 -2.09 1.72
C SER A 124 -9.42 -1.22 1.63
N TYR A 125 -9.65 -0.56 0.48
CA TYR A 125 -10.86 0.21 0.25
C TYR A 125 -12.11 -0.68 0.08
N TYR A 126 -11.98 -1.87 -0.51
CA TYR A 126 -13.10 -2.81 -0.64
C TYR A 126 -13.52 -3.37 0.72
N ILE A 127 -12.55 -3.78 1.55
CA ILE A 127 -12.83 -4.21 2.94
C ILE A 127 -13.51 -3.08 3.69
N LYS A 128 -12.94 -1.87 3.64
CA LYS A 128 -13.52 -0.71 4.30
C LYS A 128 -14.94 -0.42 3.82
N ALA A 129 -15.21 -0.48 2.52
CA ALA A 129 -16.54 -0.20 1.97
C ALA A 129 -17.59 -1.20 2.47
N ILE A 130 -17.25 -2.49 2.52
CA ILE A 130 -18.12 -3.52 3.07
C ILE A 130 -18.36 -3.30 4.57
N MET A 131 -17.29 -3.11 5.33
CA MET A 131 -17.35 -2.91 6.77
C MET A 131 -18.14 -1.65 7.14
N ASP A 132 -17.94 -0.55 6.39
CA ASP A 132 -18.64 0.71 6.64
C ASP A 132 -20.15 0.60 6.40
N GLU A 133 -20.61 -0.13 5.36
CA GLU A 133 -22.02 -0.39 5.12
C GLU A 133 -22.66 -1.18 6.30
N TYR A 134 -21.97 -2.20 6.78
CA TYR A 134 -22.44 -2.98 7.93
C TYR A 134 -22.38 -2.19 9.23
N GLN A 135 -21.26 -1.57 9.56
CA GLN A 135 -21.08 -0.80 10.79
C GLN A 135 -22.10 0.34 10.90
N LYS A 136 -22.39 1.00 9.77
CA LYS A 136 -23.46 2.01 9.71
C LYS A 136 -24.82 1.45 10.08
N SER A 137 -25.16 0.23 9.66
CA SER A 137 -26.47 -0.39 9.94
C SER A 137 -26.68 -0.73 11.42
N ILE A 138 -25.58 -0.95 12.15
CA ILE A 138 -25.59 -1.26 13.59
C ILE A 138 -25.13 -0.09 14.48
N GLY A 139 -25.04 1.12 13.91
CA GLY A 139 -24.71 2.34 14.65
C GLY A 139 -23.24 2.48 15.07
N LEU A 140 -22.32 1.69 14.52
CA LEU A 140 -20.89 1.79 14.80
C LEU A 140 -20.21 2.83 13.88
N ARG A 141 -19.06 3.32 14.31
CA ARG A 141 -18.24 4.23 13.52
C ARG A 141 -17.56 3.47 12.36
N SER A 142 -17.36 4.19 11.25
CA SER A 142 -16.69 3.66 10.05
C SER A 142 -15.29 3.13 10.37
N MET A 143 -14.87 2.06 9.67
CA MET A 143 -13.55 1.44 9.79
C MET A 143 -12.41 2.44 9.56
N GLY A 144 -11.35 2.36 10.36
CA GLY A 144 -10.10 3.10 10.12
C GLY A 144 -9.34 2.54 8.92
N ILE A 145 -8.56 3.38 8.23
CA ILE A 145 -7.72 2.94 7.12
C ILE A 145 -6.34 3.58 7.17
N ILE A 146 -5.31 2.76 6.92
CA ILE A 146 -3.93 3.18 6.64
C ILE A 146 -3.55 2.58 5.29
N SER A 147 -3.43 3.42 4.27
CA SER A 147 -3.15 3.00 2.89
C SER A 147 -2.07 3.86 2.25
N SER A 148 -1.65 3.53 1.03
CA SER A 148 -0.75 4.39 0.26
C SER A 148 -1.41 5.68 -0.25
N ILE A 149 -2.73 5.80 -0.16
CA ILE A 149 -3.46 7.03 -0.55
C ILE A 149 -3.64 7.96 0.66
N GLU A 150 -4.20 7.42 1.74
CA GLU A 150 -4.59 8.23 2.89
C GLU A 150 -4.57 7.44 4.20
N VAL A 151 -4.51 8.18 5.29
CA VAL A 151 -4.78 7.71 6.64
C VAL A 151 -6.06 8.37 7.14
N LYS A 152 -7.00 7.55 7.61
CA LYS A 152 -8.22 8.00 8.31
C LYS A 152 -8.37 7.21 9.60
N ASP A 153 -7.96 7.79 10.71
CA ASP A 153 -7.99 7.13 12.02
C ASP A 153 -9.11 7.64 12.94
N GLY A 154 -9.91 8.59 12.47
CA GLY A 154 -11.02 9.20 13.22
C GLY A 154 -10.66 10.51 13.90
N VAL A 155 -9.39 10.79 14.11
CA VAL A 155 -8.83 12.08 14.59
C VAL A 155 -8.14 12.79 13.43
N GLU A 156 -7.29 12.05 12.68
CA GLU A 156 -6.57 12.57 11.52
C GLU A 156 -7.20 12.04 10.23
N HIS A 157 -7.22 12.92 9.21
CA HIS A 157 -7.46 12.56 7.81
C HIS A 157 -6.42 13.25 6.97
N LYS A 158 -5.41 12.51 6.52
CA LYS A 158 -4.28 13.05 5.76
C LYS A 158 -3.88 12.13 4.60
N THR A 159 -3.27 12.72 3.58
CA THR A 159 -2.59 11.98 2.51
C THR A 159 -1.39 11.22 3.10
N SER A 160 -1.20 9.99 2.69
CA SER A 160 -0.09 9.16 3.14
C SER A 160 1.23 9.59 2.51
N SER A 161 2.28 9.62 3.32
CA SER A 161 3.67 9.76 2.85
C SER A 161 4.33 8.40 2.59
N MET A 162 3.80 7.33 3.17
CA MET A 162 4.30 5.96 3.07
C MET A 162 3.15 4.96 3.09
N THR A 163 3.30 3.85 2.37
CA THR A 163 2.31 2.75 2.36
C THR A 163 2.04 2.21 3.76
N THR A 164 3.10 2.05 4.56
CA THR A 164 3.02 1.61 5.96
C THR A 164 3.88 2.55 6.79
N PRO A 165 3.31 3.33 7.68
CA PRO A 165 4.04 4.26 8.54
C PRO A 165 5.10 3.59 9.42
N GLU A 166 6.00 4.38 9.99
CA GLU A 166 6.92 3.92 11.03
C GLU A 166 6.15 3.56 12.31
N SER A 167 6.73 2.68 13.12
CA SER A 167 6.03 2.12 14.30
C SER A 167 5.40 3.18 15.21
N MET A 168 6.08 4.32 15.41
CA MET A 168 5.56 5.42 16.27
C MET A 168 4.26 6.00 15.71
N GLU A 169 4.26 6.35 14.41
CA GLU A 169 3.06 6.88 13.76
C GLU A 169 1.96 5.82 13.69
N LEU A 170 2.34 4.56 13.42
CA LEU A 170 1.41 3.45 13.30
C LEU A 170 0.61 3.25 14.61
N TYR A 171 1.31 3.18 15.75
CA TYR A 171 0.66 3.05 17.05
C TYR A 171 -0.12 4.31 17.45
N ARG A 172 0.33 5.50 17.03
CA ARG A 172 -0.42 6.76 17.21
C ARG A 172 -1.75 6.73 16.46
N HIS A 173 -1.75 6.30 15.20
CA HIS A 173 -2.97 6.18 14.42
C HIS A 173 -3.95 5.14 14.99
N MET A 174 -3.44 4.03 15.52
CA MET A 174 -4.28 3.05 16.24
C MET A 174 -4.87 3.65 17.53
N LYS A 175 -4.06 4.41 18.30
CA LYS A 175 -4.56 5.09 19.50
C LYS A 175 -5.63 6.14 19.17
N ASN A 176 -5.46 6.89 18.08
CA ASN A 176 -6.46 7.82 17.56
C ASN A 176 -7.75 7.08 17.19
N ALA A 177 -7.64 5.93 16.50
CA ALA A 177 -8.80 5.12 16.12
C ALA A 177 -9.61 4.68 17.34
N VAL A 178 -8.95 4.10 18.35
CA VAL A 178 -9.58 3.70 19.61
C VAL A 178 -10.21 4.89 20.31
N SER A 179 -9.46 5.99 20.48
CA SER A 179 -9.95 7.20 21.17
C SER A 179 -11.12 7.87 20.45
N SER A 180 -11.22 7.71 19.13
CA SER A 180 -12.36 8.18 18.34
C SER A 180 -13.57 7.23 18.36
N GLY A 181 -13.48 6.08 19.04
CA GLY A 181 -14.53 5.07 19.12
C GLY A 181 -14.64 4.18 17.87
N LYS A 182 -13.57 4.03 17.11
CA LYS A 182 -13.50 3.00 16.06
C LYS A 182 -13.19 1.64 16.68
N HIS A 183 -13.79 0.59 16.14
CA HIS A 183 -13.59 -0.79 16.57
C HIS A 183 -12.74 -1.61 15.62
N SER A 184 -12.50 -1.10 14.40
CA SER A 184 -11.77 -1.84 13.37
C SER A 184 -10.88 -0.93 12.55
N MET A 185 -9.79 -1.50 12.03
CA MET A 185 -8.86 -0.80 11.14
C MET A 185 -8.28 -1.77 10.11
N VAL A 186 -8.21 -1.33 8.86
CA VAL A 186 -7.50 -2.02 7.78
C VAL A 186 -6.23 -1.25 7.42
N MET A 187 -5.13 -1.98 7.18
CA MET A 187 -3.87 -1.36 6.79
C MET A 187 -3.12 -2.14 5.71
N GLU A 188 -2.47 -1.40 4.83
CA GLU A 188 -1.50 -1.97 3.91
C GLU A 188 -0.20 -2.30 4.65
N VAL A 189 0.32 -3.51 4.42
CA VAL A 189 1.59 -3.99 5.00
C VAL A 189 2.57 -4.25 3.87
N SER A 190 3.48 -3.30 3.64
CA SER A 190 4.52 -3.42 2.60
C SER A 190 5.59 -4.42 3.00
N SER A 191 6.32 -4.97 2.00
CA SER A 191 7.46 -5.85 2.26
C SER A 191 8.55 -5.17 3.08
N GLN A 192 8.82 -3.89 2.81
CA GLN A 192 9.75 -3.10 3.61
C GLN A 192 9.30 -2.91 5.05
N ALA A 193 7.98 -2.74 5.30
CA ALA A 193 7.48 -2.64 6.67
C ALA A 193 7.72 -3.93 7.46
N LEU A 194 7.60 -5.08 6.81
CA LEU A 194 7.91 -6.39 7.39
C LEU A 194 9.42 -6.59 7.57
N LYS A 195 10.24 -6.32 6.53
CA LYS A 195 11.71 -6.40 6.59
C LYS A 195 12.28 -5.49 7.67
N TYR A 196 11.81 -4.25 7.74
CA TYR A 196 12.28 -3.24 8.70
C TYR A 196 11.53 -3.20 10.03
N GLN A 197 10.76 -4.25 10.33
CA GLN A 197 10.12 -4.47 11.62
C GLN A 197 9.11 -3.39 12.06
N ARG A 198 8.57 -2.58 11.13
CA ARG A 198 7.62 -1.49 11.46
C ARG A 198 6.35 -1.97 12.12
N VAL A 199 5.89 -3.17 11.74
CA VAL A 199 4.67 -3.83 12.25
C VAL A 199 4.96 -4.91 13.30
N ARG A 200 6.22 -5.02 13.77
CA ARG A 200 6.61 -6.02 14.77
C ARG A 200 5.79 -5.86 16.06
N GLY A 201 5.26 -6.98 16.56
CA GLY A 201 4.49 -7.01 17.81
C GLY A 201 3.02 -6.62 17.63
N LEU A 202 2.58 -6.28 16.43
CA LEU A 202 1.16 -6.28 16.09
C LEU A 202 0.67 -7.72 15.95
N ASN A 203 -0.59 -7.93 16.27
CA ASN A 203 -1.29 -9.18 16.03
C ASN A 203 -2.52 -8.87 15.19
N PHE A 204 -2.45 -9.15 13.88
CA PHE A 204 -3.58 -8.98 12.99
C PHE A 204 -4.63 -10.06 13.24
N ASP A 205 -5.89 -9.69 13.30
CA ASP A 205 -6.98 -10.69 13.31
C ASP A 205 -7.01 -11.42 11.97
N VAL A 206 -6.82 -10.68 10.88
CA VAL A 206 -6.70 -11.26 9.54
C VAL A 206 -5.46 -10.71 8.83
N GLY A 207 -4.60 -11.61 8.37
CA GLY A 207 -3.46 -11.32 7.49
C GLY A 207 -3.75 -11.75 6.07
N VAL A 208 -3.96 -10.81 5.16
CA VAL A 208 -4.31 -11.07 3.75
C VAL A 208 -3.06 -11.10 2.88
N PHE A 209 -2.89 -12.17 2.11
CA PHE A 209 -1.84 -12.30 1.10
C PHE A 209 -2.47 -12.37 -0.30
N LEU A 210 -2.33 -11.31 -1.08
CA LEU A 210 -3.02 -11.17 -2.37
C LEU A 210 -2.31 -11.88 -3.51
N ASN A 211 -1.02 -11.60 -3.70
CA ASN A 211 -0.24 -12.12 -4.83
C ASN A 211 1.25 -11.85 -4.63
N ILE A 212 2.07 -12.52 -5.45
CA ILE A 212 3.51 -12.31 -5.50
C ILE A 212 3.99 -12.28 -6.95
N SER A 213 4.84 -11.33 -7.29
CA SER A 213 5.61 -11.26 -8.53
C SER A 213 6.87 -10.44 -8.28
N GLU A 214 7.85 -10.52 -9.15
CA GLU A 214 9.08 -9.73 -9.02
C GLU A 214 8.78 -8.23 -9.01
N ASP A 215 9.20 -7.57 -7.94
CA ASP A 215 9.14 -6.11 -7.75
C ASP A 215 10.06 -5.73 -6.58
N HIS A 216 10.42 -4.44 -6.47
CA HIS A 216 11.22 -3.94 -5.35
C HIS A 216 12.60 -4.60 -5.14
N ILE A 217 13.22 -5.14 -6.20
CA ILE A 217 14.57 -5.67 -6.15
C ILE A 217 15.54 -4.54 -6.51
N SER A 218 16.25 -4.05 -5.51
CA SER A 218 17.26 -2.99 -5.67
C SER A 218 18.16 -2.92 -4.42
N PRO A 219 19.37 -2.35 -4.50
CA PRO A 219 20.27 -2.21 -3.35
C PRO A 219 19.68 -1.49 -2.13
N SER A 220 18.63 -0.69 -2.32
CA SER A 220 17.97 0.07 -1.25
C SER A 220 16.70 -0.59 -0.71
N GLU A 221 16.24 -1.70 -1.29
CA GLU A 221 14.97 -2.34 -0.93
C GLU A 221 15.16 -3.81 -0.55
N HIS A 222 15.17 -4.71 -1.54
CA HIS A 222 15.37 -6.14 -1.35
C HIS A 222 16.54 -6.63 -2.21
N ASP A 223 17.36 -7.52 -1.64
CA ASP A 223 18.55 -8.04 -2.30
C ASP A 223 18.20 -8.92 -3.50
N ASP A 224 17.14 -9.72 -3.36
CA ASP A 224 16.61 -10.60 -4.39
C ASP A 224 15.11 -10.90 -4.18
N PHE A 225 14.55 -11.76 -5.05
CA PHE A 225 13.17 -12.18 -4.97
C PHE A 225 12.86 -12.98 -3.70
N GLU A 226 13.80 -13.80 -3.21
CA GLU A 226 13.60 -14.61 -2.01
C GLU A 226 13.54 -13.74 -0.73
N ASP A 227 14.37 -12.72 -0.62
CA ASP A 227 14.30 -11.73 0.45
C ASP A 227 12.95 -10.98 0.41
N TYR A 228 12.53 -10.54 -0.78
CA TYR A 228 11.24 -9.88 -0.97
C TYR A 228 10.06 -10.78 -0.61
N PHE A 229 10.06 -12.03 -1.07
CA PHE A 229 8.99 -12.99 -0.81
C PHE A 229 8.95 -13.41 0.65
N SER A 230 10.11 -13.75 1.23
CA SER A 230 10.23 -14.13 2.63
C SER A 230 9.79 -13.01 3.58
N ALA A 231 10.11 -11.76 3.25
CA ALA A 231 9.62 -10.61 4.01
C ALA A 231 8.09 -10.60 4.04
N LYS A 232 7.41 -10.77 2.91
CA LYS A 232 5.93 -10.79 2.87
C LYS A 232 5.33 -11.99 3.60
N LEU A 233 5.91 -13.17 3.47
CA LEU A 233 5.44 -14.38 4.18
C LEU A 233 5.48 -14.21 5.70
N SER A 234 6.35 -13.34 6.22
CA SER A 234 6.47 -13.11 7.66
C SER A 234 5.20 -12.53 8.31
N ILE A 235 4.24 -12.01 7.54
CA ILE A 235 2.94 -11.54 8.05
C ILE A 235 2.19 -12.66 8.79
N PHE A 236 2.34 -13.92 8.34
CA PHE A 236 1.66 -15.05 8.95
C PHE A 236 2.15 -15.39 10.35
N ARG A 237 3.31 -14.88 10.78
CA ARG A 237 3.79 -15.00 12.16
C ARG A 237 3.08 -14.09 13.14
N GLN A 238 2.30 -13.14 12.65
CA GLN A 238 1.64 -12.11 13.45
C GLN A 238 0.19 -11.86 12.99
N CYS A 239 -0.50 -12.93 12.55
CA CYS A 239 -1.94 -12.91 12.32
C CYS A 239 -2.61 -14.14 12.93
N GLN A 240 -3.91 -13.98 13.31
CA GLN A 240 -4.74 -15.07 13.79
C GLN A 240 -5.20 -15.95 12.63
N THR A 241 -5.78 -15.32 11.60
CA THR A 241 -6.25 -15.99 10.40
C THR A 241 -5.47 -15.51 9.18
N ALA A 242 -4.95 -16.43 8.39
CA ALA A 242 -4.36 -16.16 7.10
C ALA A 242 -5.44 -16.21 6.00
N CYS A 243 -5.56 -15.17 5.19
CA CYS A 243 -6.45 -15.09 4.04
C CYS A 243 -5.62 -15.10 2.75
N ILE A 244 -5.78 -16.14 1.90
CA ILE A 244 -4.82 -16.48 0.84
C ILE A 244 -5.51 -16.60 -0.51
N ASN A 245 -4.90 -15.96 -1.52
CA ASN A 245 -5.26 -16.13 -2.93
C ASN A 245 -4.63 -17.41 -3.49
N LEU A 246 -5.46 -18.38 -3.91
CA LEU A 246 -5.00 -19.61 -4.57
C LEU A 246 -4.59 -19.38 -6.03
N ASP A 247 -4.99 -18.26 -6.65
CA ASP A 247 -4.58 -17.89 -8.00
C ASP A 247 -3.21 -17.20 -8.06
N SER A 248 -2.62 -16.92 -6.89
CA SER A 248 -1.30 -16.30 -6.80
C SER A 248 -0.20 -17.23 -7.32
N ASP A 249 0.81 -16.66 -7.96
CA ASP A 249 2.07 -17.38 -8.16
C ASP A 249 2.61 -17.86 -6.81
N LYS A 250 3.26 -19.04 -6.81
CA LYS A 250 3.83 -19.65 -5.60
C LYS A 250 2.79 -19.95 -4.48
N ALA A 251 1.52 -20.16 -4.83
CA ALA A 251 0.43 -20.42 -3.87
C ALA A 251 0.78 -21.54 -2.87
N ASP A 252 1.45 -22.62 -3.29
CA ASP A 252 1.86 -23.71 -2.40
C ASP A 252 2.82 -23.25 -1.30
N ARG A 253 3.79 -22.38 -1.62
CA ARG A 253 4.71 -21.82 -0.63
C ARG A 253 3.98 -20.88 0.32
N ILE A 254 3.02 -20.10 -0.19
CA ILE A 254 2.18 -19.21 0.62
C ILE A 254 1.33 -20.03 1.58
N LEU A 255 0.68 -21.09 1.10
CA LEU A 255 -0.08 -22.04 1.92
C LEU A 255 0.78 -22.75 2.97
N GLN A 256 2.01 -23.14 2.63
CA GLN A 256 2.93 -23.72 3.59
C GLN A 256 3.28 -22.75 4.71
N ALA A 257 3.59 -21.49 4.35
CA ALA A 257 3.93 -20.46 5.33
C ALA A 257 2.73 -20.05 6.19
N SER A 258 1.50 -20.10 5.66
CA SER A 258 0.28 -19.72 6.37
C SER A 258 -0.06 -20.62 7.55
N ARG A 259 0.54 -21.83 7.65
CA ARG A 259 0.42 -22.73 8.79
C ARG A 259 0.93 -22.13 10.10
N LEU A 260 1.63 -20.99 10.04
CA LEU A 260 2.02 -20.21 11.21
C LEU A 260 0.85 -19.44 11.84
N ALA A 261 -0.24 -19.19 11.10
CA ALA A 261 -1.48 -18.66 11.63
C ALA A 261 -2.34 -19.75 12.26
N LYS A 262 -3.29 -19.38 13.12
CA LYS A 262 -4.17 -20.35 13.80
C LYS A 262 -5.21 -20.96 12.86
N SER A 263 -5.66 -20.19 11.87
CA SER A 263 -6.61 -20.64 10.86
C SER A 263 -6.26 -20.06 9.49
N VAL A 264 -6.80 -20.69 8.44
CA VAL A 264 -6.60 -20.27 7.05
C VAL A 264 -7.96 -20.21 6.37
N ILE A 265 -8.20 -19.15 5.61
CA ILE A 265 -9.28 -19.03 4.64
C ILE A 265 -8.67 -18.76 3.28
N THR A 266 -9.22 -19.37 2.24
CA THR A 266 -8.73 -19.26 0.88
C THR A 266 -9.74 -18.61 -0.04
N PHE A 267 -9.27 -17.87 -1.04
CA PHE A 267 -10.10 -17.33 -2.10
C PHE A 267 -9.43 -17.54 -3.47
N GLY A 268 -10.21 -17.50 -4.52
CA GLY A 268 -9.73 -17.64 -5.89
C GLY A 268 -10.86 -17.65 -6.90
N THR A 269 -10.51 -17.69 -8.18
CA THR A 269 -11.43 -17.68 -9.33
C THR A 269 -11.39 -18.99 -10.09
N GLY A 270 -12.45 -19.27 -10.86
CA GLY A 270 -12.51 -20.44 -11.76
C GLY A 270 -13.69 -20.39 -12.69
N GLN A 271 -13.87 -21.49 -13.47
CA GLN A 271 -15.05 -21.69 -14.31
C GLN A 271 -16.14 -22.43 -13.55
N ALA A 272 -17.41 -22.16 -13.87
CA ALA A 272 -18.55 -22.71 -13.18
C ALA A 272 -18.64 -24.26 -13.25
N ASP A 273 -18.17 -24.85 -14.33
CA ASP A 273 -18.09 -26.29 -14.54
C ASP A 273 -17.00 -27.01 -13.74
N ARG A 274 -16.10 -26.24 -13.13
CA ARG A 274 -15.02 -26.76 -12.26
C ARG A 274 -15.37 -26.76 -10.77
N ILE A 275 -16.62 -26.45 -10.43
CA ILE A 275 -17.09 -26.45 -9.03
C ILE A 275 -16.93 -27.84 -8.39
N ASP A 276 -16.90 -28.91 -9.22
CA ASP A 276 -16.87 -30.31 -8.76
C ASP A 276 -15.52 -31.03 -8.98
N GLY A 277 -14.45 -30.40 -9.49
CA GLY A 277 -13.28 -31.23 -9.72
C GLY A 277 -11.94 -30.68 -10.13
N ASP A 278 -11.77 -29.52 -10.70
CA ASP A 278 -10.44 -29.13 -11.21
C ASP A 278 -10.14 -27.65 -11.05
N VAL A 279 -9.62 -27.29 -9.88
CA VAL A 279 -9.10 -25.95 -9.57
C VAL A 279 -7.58 -26.01 -9.61
N LYS A 280 -6.91 -24.91 -9.95
CA LYS A 280 -5.45 -24.78 -9.80
C LYS A 280 -5.01 -25.37 -8.45
N ASN A 281 -4.11 -26.34 -8.46
CA ASN A 281 -3.61 -27.09 -7.29
C ASN A 281 -4.63 -28.04 -6.61
N GLY A 282 -5.71 -28.49 -7.27
CA GLY A 282 -6.63 -29.51 -6.74
C GLY A 282 -7.39 -29.10 -5.47
N ARG A 283 -7.57 -27.80 -5.22
CA ARG A 283 -8.30 -27.27 -4.04
C ARG A 283 -9.36 -26.27 -4.46
N ILE A 284 -10.57 -26.45 -3.96
CA ILE A 284 -11.66 -25.47 -4.09
C ILE A 284 -11.43 -24.37 -3.04
N PRO A 285 -11.36 -23.10 -3.43
CA PRO A 285 -11.27 -22.01 -2.45
C PRO A 285 -12.53 -21.93 -1.56
N ASP A 286 -12.35 -21.48 -0.31
CA ASP A 286 -13.49 -21.24 0.60
C ASP A 286 -14.41 -20.13 0.09
N ILE A 287 -13.83 -19.15 -0.61
CA ILE A 287 -14.56 -18.07 -1.29
C ILE A 287 -14.22 -18.15 -2.78
N PHE A 288 -15.13 -18.70 -3.55
CA PHE A 288 -14.93 -19.02 -4.95
C PHE A 288 -15.68 -18.05 -5.88
N GLY A 289 -14.93 -17.32 -6.72
CA GLY A 289 -15.48 -16.41 -7.73
C GLY A 289 -15.59 -17.06 -9.10
N TYR A 290 -16.75 -16.96 -9.73
CA TYR A 290 -17.00 -17.55 -11.03
C TYR A 290 -18.03 -16.74 -11.85
N ASP A 291 -18.31 -17.12 -13.08
CA ASP A 291 -19.22 -16.43 -14.01
C ASP A 291 -18.89 -14.93 -14.10
N ILE A 292 -17.60 -14.63 -14.34
CA ILE A 292 -17.07 -13.27 -14.37
C ILE A 292 -17.38 -12.65 -15.73
N GLN A 293 -18.19 -11.58 -15.72
CA GLN A 293 -18.63 -10.87 -16.92
C GLN A 293 -18.26 -9.40 -16.77
N GLN A 294 -17.42 -8.90 -17.70
CA GLN A 294 -17.06 -7.49 -17.76
C GLN A 294 -18.09 -6.74 -18.59
N GLU A 295 -18.66 -5.70 -18.00
CA GLU A 295 -19.50 -4.73 -18.67
C GLU A 295 -18.81 -3.35 -18.63
N LYS A 296 -19.30 -2.40 -19.42
CA LYS A 296 -18.72 -1.05 -19.43
C LYS A 296 -18.76 -0.41 -18.04
N GLY A 297 -17.59 -0.15 -17.47
CA GLY A 297 -17.41 0.51 -16.18
C GLY A 297 -17.73 -0.35 -14.94
N ARG A 298 -18.07 -1.64 -15.09
CA ARG A 298 -18.40 -2.54 -13.97
C ARG A 298 -18.13 -4.00 -14.30
N ILE A 299 -18.09 -4.85 -13.26
CA ILE A 299 -17.92 -6.29 -13.41
C ILE A 299 -19.02 -6.99 -12.62
N ASN A 300 -19.71 -7.93 -13.27
CA ASN A 300 -20.63 -8.85 -12.62
C ASN A 300 -19.95 -10.20 -12.46
N PHE A 301 -20.15 -10.85 -11.33
CA PHE A 301 -19.61 -12.19 -11.04
C PHE A 301 -20.42 -12.86 -9.96
N ARG A 302 -20.29 -14.18 -9.85
CA ARG A 302 -20.89 -14.94 -8.75
C ARG A 302 -19.83 -15.32 -7.74
N VAL A 303 -20.27 -15.45 -6.49
CA VAL A 303 -19.39 -15.90 -5.40
C VAL A 303 -20.09 -17.01 -4.63
N LYS A 304 -19.44 -18.18 -4.59
CA LYS A 304 -19.88 -19.33 -3.79
C LYS A 304 -19.00 -19.45 -2.55
N SER A 305 -19.63 -19.71 -1.43
CA SER A 305 -18.99 -19.98 -0.14
C SER A 305 -19.79 -21.03 0.63
N GLY A 306 -19.33 -21.44 1.80
CA GLY A 306 -20.10 -22.32 2.68
C GLY A 306 -21.42 -21.74 3.21
N ARG A 307 -21.69 -20.42 3.03
CA ARG A 307 -22.87 -19.74 3.55
C ARG A 307 -23.79 -19.15 2.49
N PHE A 308 -23.30 -18.89 1.28
CA PHE A 308 -24.06 -18.25 0.21
C PHE A 308 -23.51 -18.59 -1.17
N ASP A 309 -24.36 -18.45 -2.18
CA ASP A 309 -23.99 -18.45 -3.60
C ASP A 309 -24.76 -17.31 -4.27
N GLU A 310 -24.11 -16.14 -4.37
CA GLU A 310 -24.77 -14.89 -4.71
C GLU A 310 -24.08 -14.15 -5.88
N ARG A 311 -24.84 -13.30 -6.55
CA ARG A 311 -24.34 -12.41 -7.61
C ARG A 311 -23.85 -11.10 -7.01
N PHE A 312 -22.65 -10.71 -7.41
CA PHE A 312 -22.01 -9.45 -7.05
C PHE A 312 -21.85 -8.56 -8.27
N THR A 313 -21.91 -7.25 -8.04
CA THR A 313 -21.53 -6.23 -9.03
C THR A 313 -20.44 -5.36 -8.40
N LEU A 314 -19.29 -5.29 -9.06
CA LEU A 314 -18.20 -4.41 -8.67
C LEU A 314 -18.32 -3.09 -9.42
N GLY A 315 -18.40 -1.97 -8.72
CA GLY A 315 -18.53 -0.61 -9.29
C GLY A 315 -17.24 -0.06 -9.91
N MET A 316 -16.24 -0.90 -10.08
CA MET A 316 -14.95 -0.57 -10.71
C MET A 316 -14.64 -1.56 -11.83
N PRO A 317 -14.08 -1.10 -12.96
CA PRO A 317 -13.63 -1.96 -14.05
C PRO A 317 -12.31 -2.67 -13.71
N GLY A 318 -11.87 -3.55 -14.61
CA GLY A 318 -10.64 -4.31 -14.46
C GLY A 318 -10.87 -5.69 -13.85
N VAL A 319 -10.86 -6.75 -14.67
CA VAL A 319 -11.13 -8.15 -14.25
C VAL A 319 -10.26 -8.58 -13.08
N PHE A 320 -9.01 -8.11 -13.01
CA PHE A 320 -8.11 -8.36 -11.89
C PHE A 320 -8.63 -7.81 -10.54
N ASN A 321 -9.61 -6.91 -10.56
CA ASN A 321 -10.25 -6.41 -9.33
C ASN A 321 -11.22 -7.41 -8.72
N VAL A 322 -11.59 -8.47 -9.42
CA VAL A 322 -12.39 -9.57 -8.86
C VAL A 322 -11.60 -10.30 -7.77
N GLU A 323 -10.32 -10.60 -7.98
CA GLU A 323 -9.45 -11.19 -6.95
C GLU A 323 -9.38 -10.29 -5.70
N ASN A 324 -9.24 -8.95 -5.88
CA ASN A 324 -9.26 -7.99 -4.78
C ASN A 324 -10.61 -7.98 -4.04
N ALA A 325 -11.73 -8.14 -4.77
CA ALA A 325 -13.07 -8.21 -4.19
C ALA A 325 -13.27 -9.51 -3.41
N LEU A 326 -12.80 -10.65 -3.93
CA LEU A 326 -12.86 -11.94 -3.24
C LEU A 326 -12.06 -11.92 -1.93
N ALA A 327 -10.89 -11.28 -1.90
CA ALA A 327 -10.14 -11.05 -0.67
C ALA A 327 -10.96 -10.25 0.36
N ALA A 328 -11.64 -9.19 -0.08
CA ALA A 328 -12.51 -8.39 0.79
C ALA A 328 -13.72 -9.15 1.29
N ILE A 329 -14.34 -9.97 0.43
CA ILE A 329 -15.45 -10.87 0.79
C ILE A 329 -14.97 -11.92 1.79
N ALA A 330 -13.77 -12.50 1.62
CA ALA A 330 -13.20 -13.47 2.56
C ALA A 330 -13.01 -12.86 3.96
N VAL A 331 -12.50 -11.63 4.04
CA VAL A 331 -12.40 -10.89 5.31
C VAL A 331 -13.77 -10.66 5.91
N ALA A 332 -14.75 -10.17 5.14
CA ALA A 332 -16.11 -9.93 5.61
C ALA A 332 -16.81 -11.23 6.05
N TYR A 333 -16.56 -12.34 5.36
CA TYR A 333 -17.04 -13.67 5.73
C TYR A 333 -16.53 -14.11 7.10
N LEU A 334 -15.25 -13.87 7.42
CA LEU A 334 -14.68 -14.16 8.74
C LEU A 334 -15.34 -13.35 9.87
N TYR A 335 -15.69 -12.09 9.59
CA TYR A 335 -16.43 -11.24 10.54
C TYR A 335 -17.94 -11.47 10.54
N HIS A 336 -18.43 -12.53 9.88
CA HIS A 336 -19.85 -12.87 9.81
C HIS A 336 -20.75 -11.73 9.27
N ILE A 337 -20.19 -10.86 8.43
CA ILE A 337 -20.97 -9.79 7.79
C ILE A 337 -22.02 -10.41 6.87
N PRO A 338 -23.30 -10.01 6.95
CA PRO A 338 -24.33 -10.47 6.03
C PRO A 338 -24.02 -10.10 4.58
N VAL A 339 -24.33 -10.98 3.64
CA VAL A 339 -23.93 -10.87 2.23
C VAL A 339 -24.48 -9.62 1.54
N GLU A 340 -25.63 -9.11 1.94
CA GLU A 340 -26.23 -7.88 1.42
C GLU A 340 -25.34 -6.65 1.63
N TYR A 341 -24.59 -6.56 2.73
CA TYR A 341 -23.63 -5.46 2.97
C TYR A 341 -22.38 -5.64 2.15
N MET A 342 -21.94 -6.88 1.89
CA MET A 342 -20.82 -7.17 0.98
C MET A 342 -21.18 -6.70 -0.44
N ILE A 343 -22.37 -7.05 -0.93
CA ILE A 343 -22.89 -6.63 -2.25
C ILE A 343 -23.00 -5.10 -2.32
N ALA A 344 -23.60 -4.47 -1.31
CA ALA A 344 -23.81 -3.03 -1.27
C ALA A 344 -22.48 -2.24 -1.26
N GLY A 345 -21.50 -2.68 -0.46
CA GLY A 345 -20.19 -2.04 -0.35
C GLY A 345 -19.42 -2.11 -1.65
N LEU A 346 -19.31 -3.29 -2.27
CA LEU A 346 -18.58 -3.49 -3.52
C LEU A 346 -19.22 -2.79 -4.72
N LYS A 347 -20.54 -2.67 -4.74
CA LYS A 347 -21.26 -1.96 -5.82
C LYS A 347 -20.97 -0.46 -5.83
N LYS A 348 -20.74 0.15 -4.67
CA LYS A 348 -20.56 1.61 -4.52
C LYS A 348 -19.11 2.05 -4.55
N VAL A 349 -18.19 1.15 -4.23
CA VAL A 349 -16.79 1.51 -4.01
C VAL A 349 -16.10 2.06 -5.25
N LYS A 350 -15.34 3.13 -5.05
CA LYS A 350 -14.40 3.69 -6.03
C LYS A 350 -13.10 4.02 -5.32
N VAL A 351 -11.98 3.77 -5.97
CA VAL A 351 -10.65 4.01 -5.42
C VAL A 351 -9.93 5.02 -6.31
N LYS A 352 -9.55 6.15 -5.75
CA LYS A 352 -8.86 7.22 -6.49
C LYS A 352 -7.57 6.71 -7.12
N GLY A 353 -7.36 7.05 -8.39
CA GLY A 353 -6.17 6.65 -9.13
C GLY A 353 -6.04 5.14 -9.35
N ARG A 354 -7.16 4.40 -9.34
CA ARG A 354 -7.22 2.96 -9.66
C ARG A 354 -8.37 2.73 -10.63
N MET A 355 -8.05 2.47 -11.90
CA MET A 355 -9.03 2.33 -12.99
C MET A 355 -10.09 3.45 -12.97
N GLU A 356 -9.68 4.67 -12.64
CA GLU A 356 -10.58 5.81 -12.49
C GLU A 356 -10.95 6.33 -13.87
N GLN A 357 -12.21 6.15 -14.29
CA GLN A 357 -12.68 6.45 -15.63
C GLN A 357 -13.33 7.84 -15.71
N TYR A 358 -13.01 8.56 -16.77
CA TYR A 358 -13.60 9.84 -17.18
C TYR A 358 -14.08 9.72 -18.62
N VAL A 359 -15.34 10.06 -18.89
CA VAL A 359 -15.96 9.87 -20.20
C VAL A 359 -16.44 11.20 -20.77
N SER A 360 -15.98 11.53 -21.97
CA SER A 360 -16.52 12.61 -22.79
C SER A 360 -17.50 12.04 -23.81
N HIS A 361 -18.78 12.18 -23.55
CA HIS A 361 -19.83 11.71 -24.48
C HIS A 361 -19.78 12.44 -25.82
N LYS A 362 -19.45 13.72 -25.81
CA LYS A 362 -19.35 14.57 -27.04
C LYS A 362 -18.27 14.06 -27.99
N ARG A 363 -17.12 13.63 -27.44
CA ARG A 363 -15.98 13.14 -28.23
C ARG A 363 -15.94 11.61 -28.29
N ARG A 364 -16.85 10.90 -27.64
CA ARG A 364 -16.83 9.44 -27.46
C ARG A 364 -15.47 8.94 -26.98
N LEU A 365 -14.83 9.69 -26.09
CA LEU A 365 -13.50 9.47 -25.56
C LEU A 365 -13.58 9.02 -24.11
N THR A 366 -12.86 7.95 -23.77
CA THR A 366 -12.67 7.51 -22.39
C THR A 366 -11.23 7.77 -21.95
N VAL A 367 -11.04 8.38 -20.78
CA VAL A 367 -9.71 8.52 -20.16
C VAL A 367 -9.69 7.74 -18.88
N ILE A 368 -8.66 6.89 -18.71
CA ILE A 368 -8.48 6.04 -17.52
C ILE A 368 -7.22 6.49 -16.80
N VAL A 369 -7.35 6.84 -15.51
CA VAL A 369 -6.23 7.17 -14.64
C VAL A 369 -5.95 5.98 -13.72
N ASP A 370 -4.71 5.46 -13.76
CA ASP A 370 -4.31 4.33 -12.93
C ASP A 370 -2.86 4.44 -12.41
N TYR A 371 -2.62 3.83 -11.27
CA TYR A 371 -1.30 3.76 -10.63
C TYR A 371 -0.40 2.66 -11.18
N ALA A 372 -0.78 1.99 -12.24
CA ALA A 372 0.04 0.96 -12.89
C ALA A 372 1.42 1.53 -13.26
N HIS A 373 2.50 0.88 -12.77
CA HIS A 373 3.87 1.37 -12.90
C HIS A 373 4.92 0.26 -12.97
N ASN A 374 4.51 -0.99 -13.18
CA ASN A 374 5.41 -2.12 -13.42
C ASN A 374 4.79 -3.11 -14.42
N ARG A 375 5.58 -4.07 -14.88
CA ARG A 375 5.21 -5.03 -15.90
C ARG A 375 3.84 -5.68 -15.65
N LEU A 376 3.66 -6.36 -14.52
CA LEU A 376 2.42 -7.08 -14.22
C LEU A 376 1.19 -6.16 -14.23
N SER A 377 1.32 -4.95 -13.66
CA SER A 377 0.19 -4.01 -13.63
C SER A 377 -0.15 -3.46 -15.01
N PHE A 378 0.84 -3.23 -15.88
CA PHE A 378 0.61 -2.83 -17.27
C PHE A 378 -0.09 -3.95 -18.05
N GLU A 379 0.44 -5.18 -18.00
CA GLU A 379 -0.14 -6.34 -18.68
C GLU A 379 -1.63 -6.53 -18.29
N LYS A 380 -1.92 -6.58 -17.00
CA LYS A 380 -3.30 -6.74 -16.49
C LYS A 380 -4.22 -5.57 -16.87
N LEU A 381 -3.72 -4.34 -16.83
CA LEU A 381 -4.49 -3.15 -17.18
C LEU A 381 -4.81 -3.12 -18.68
N PHE A 382 -3.80 -3.29 -19.54
CA PHE A 382 -4.03 -3.30 -20.99
C PHE A 382 -4.97 -4.44 -21.41
N GLN A 383 -4.79 -5.65 -20.89
CA GLN A 383 -5.70 -6.77 -21.13
C GLN A 383 -7.15 -6.42 -20.72
N SER A 384 -7.33 -5.82 -19.56
CA SER A 384 -8.66 -5.43 -19.09
C SER A 384 -9.29 -4.34 -19.95
N VAL A 385 -8.49 -3.35 -20.38
CA VAL A 385 -8.97 -2.27 -21.26
C VAL A 385 -9.36 -2.82 -22.63
N LEU A 386 -8.57 -3.74 -23.20
CA LEU A 386 -8.89 -4.39 -24.48
C LEU A 386 -10.17 -5.24 -24.40
N MET A 387 -10.43 -5.89 -23.26
CA MET A 387 -11.68 -6.64 -23.05
C MET A 387 -12.90 -5.70 -22.92
N GLU A 388 -12.75 -4.56 -22.27
CA GLU A 388 -13.83 -3.56 -22.08
C GLU A 388 -14.07 -2.72 -23.35
N HIS A 389 -13.00 -2.45 -24.11
CA HIS A 389 -13.00 -1.58 -25.27
C HIS A 389 -12.33 -2.26 -26.49
N PRO A 390 -12.87 -3.39 -26.99
CA PRO A 390 -12.18 -4.25 -27.96
C PRO A 390 -11.90 -3.57 -29.32
N PHE A 391 -12.61 -2.52 -29.66
CA PHE A 391 -12.46 -1.78 -30.94
C PHE A 391 -11.85 -0.39 -30.78
N SER A 392 -11.52 0.01 -29.55
CA SER A 392 -11.00 1.34 -29.29
C SER A 392 -9.49 1.40 -29.55
N LYS A 393 -9.05 2.55 -30.07
CA LYS A 393 -7.62 2.86 -30.18
C LYS A 393 -7.11 3.31 -28.83
N ILE A 394 -6.03 2.69 -28.36
CA ILE A 394 -5.41 3.05 -27.08
C ILE A 394 -4.31 4.08 -27.31
N VAL A 395 -4.29 5.11 -26.49
CA VAL A 395 -3.21 6.09 -26.37
C VAL A 395 -2.70 6.06 -24.93
N SER A 396 -1.39 6.04 -24.72
CA SER A 396 -0.81 5.92 -23.38
C SER A 396 0.04 7.12 -23.00
N VAL A 397 -0.11 7.60 -21.76
CA VAL A 397 0.72 8.64 -21.14
C VAL A 397 1.36 8.03 -19.88
N PHE A 398 2.71 7.94 -19.84
CA PHE A 398 3.41 7.43 -18.65
C PHE A 398 4.86 7.88 -18.63
N GLY A 399 5.54 7.59 -17.52
CA GLY A 399 6.96 7.75 -17.33
C GLY A 399 7.51 6.70 -16.37
N CYS A 400 8.78 6.83 -16.05
CA CYS A 400 9.45 6.02 -15.03
C CYS A 400 10.20 6.91 -14.04
N PRO A 401 10.41 6.44 -12.79
CA PRO A 401 11.21 7.19 -11.83
C PRO A 401 12.70 7.18 -12.21
N GLY A 402 13.41 8.22 -11.80
CA GLY A 402 14.85 8.32 -11.99
C GLY A 402 15.65 7.51 -10.97
N ASN A 403 16.83 7.06 -11.36
CA ASN A 403 17.83 6.37 -10.53
C ASN A 403 17.34 5.11 -9.81
N LYS A 404 16.28 4.48 -10.28
CA LYS A 404 15.74 3.23 -9.73
C LYS A 404 14.88 2.48 -10.74
N ALA A 405 14.67 1.17 -10.49
CA ALA A 405 13.77 0.30 -11.26
C ALA A 405 13.99 0.37 -12.78
N TYR A 406 15.23 0.34 -13.23
CA TYR A 406 15.62 0.47 -14.65
C TYR A 406 14.95 -0.58 -15.57
N ASN A 407 14.69 -1.80 -15.06
CA ASN A 407 13.97 -2.84 -15.78
C ASN A 407 12.56 -2.40 -16.22
N ARG A 408 11.93 -1.50 -15.48
CA ARG A 408 10.60 -0.97 -15.83
C ARG A 408 10.62 -0.19 -17.14
N ARG A 409 11.71 0.52 -17.46
CA ARG A 409 11.83 1.30 -18.70
C ARG A 409 11.64 0.42 -19.93
N ARG A 410 12.30 -0.76 -19.93
CA ARG A 410 12.12 -1.78 -20.96
C ARG A 410 10.71 -2.35 -20.98
N ASP A 411 10.28 -2.87 -19.86
CA ASP A 411 9.03 -3.64 -19.78
C ASP A 411 7.81 -2.78 -20.10
N LEU A 412 7.75 -1.56 -19.54
CA LEU A 412 6.63 -0.63 -19.80
C LEU A 412 6.67 -0.07 -21.22
N GLY A 413 7.86 0.22 -21.75
CA GLY A 413 8.04 0.66 -23.15
C GLY A 413 7.55 -0.37 -24.14
N LEU A 414 7.93 -1.64 -23.96
CA LEU A 414 7.48 -2.75 -24.82
C LEU A 414 5.96 -2.95 -24.74
N ILE A 415 5.40 -3.05 -23.54
CA ILE A 415 3.96 -3.30 -23.35
C ILE A 415 3.13 -2.14 -23.89
N ALA A 416 3.47 -0.90 -23.53
CA ALA A 416 2.75 0.27 -24.03
C ALA A 416 2.85 0.38 -25.56
N GLY A 417 4.04 0.16 -26.14
CA GLY A 417 4.25 0.19 -27.58
C GLY A 417 3.46 -0.90 -28.35
N LEU A 418 3.35 -2.11 -27.79
CA LEU A 418 2.60 -3.20 -28.40
C LEU A 418 1.09 -2.97 -28.45
N TYR A 419 0.55 -2.28 -27.46
CA TYR A 419 -0.90 -2.12 -27.31
C TYR A 419 -1.42 -0.74 -27.63
N SER A 420 -0.57 0.29 -27.72
CA SER A 420 -1.00 1.67 -28.02
C SER A 420 -0.81 2.04 -29.49
N LYS A 421 -1.71 2.88 -29.98
CA LYS A 421 -1.55 3.56 -31.28
C LYS A 421 -0.46 4.64 -31.21
N LYS A 422 -0.36 5.33 -30.08
CA LYS A 422 0.66 6.36 -29.80
C LYS A 422 0.98 6.38 -28.31
N VAL A 423 2.24 6.64 -27.96
CA VAL A 423 2.72 6.76 -26.60
C VAL A 423 3.24 8.18 -26.35
N TYR A 424 2.81 8.79 -25.25
CA TYR A 424 3.37 10.04 -24.74
C TYR A 424 4.21 9.74 -23.50
N LEU A 425 5.51 9.99 -23.59
CA LEU A 425 6.44 9.79 -22.48
C LEU A 425 6.57 11.11 -21.71
N SER A 426 6.36 11.07 -20.40
CA SER A 426 6.39 12.25 -19.54
C SER A 426 7.16 12.01 -18.25
N ALA A 427 7.53 13.09 -17.55
CA ALA A 427 8.12 12.95 -16.23
C ALA A 427 7.13 12.31 -15.25
N ASP A 428 7.62 11.30 -14.51
CA ASP A 428 6.94 10.73 -13.34
C ASP A 428 7.58 11.32 -12.08
N ASP A 429 8.59 10.65 -11.52
CA ASP A 429 9.45 11.15 -10.43
C ASP A 429 10.91 11.11 -10.88
N PRO A 430 11.38 12.02 -11.74
CA PRO A 430 12.72 11.96 -12.31
C PRO A 430 13.83 12.08 -11.25
N GLY A 431 13.54 12.72 -10.11
CA GLY A 431 14.56 12.95 -9.10
C GLY A 431 15.72 13.75 -9.68
N GLU A 432 16.95 13.28 -9.46
CA GLU A 432 18.18 13.94 -9.96
C GLU A 432 18.58 13.45 -11.38
N GLU A 433 17.85 12.50 -11.97
CA GLU A 433 18.13 12.03 -13.33
C GLU A 433 17.39 12.89 -14.36
N GLN A 434 18.05 13.19 -15.48
CA GLN A 434 17.46 14.02 -16.53
C GLN A 434 16.31 13.29 -17.22
N PHE A 435 15.21 13.98 -17.45
CA PHE A 435 14.03 13.45 -18.14
C PHE A 435 14.41 12.85 -19.51
N THR A 436 15.27 13.49 -20.26
CA THR A 436 15.72 13.04 -21.59
C THR A 436 16.41 11.66 -21.56
N HIS A 437 17.13 11.31 -20.49
CA HIS A 437 17.71 9.99 -20.33
C HIS A 437 16.63 8.94 -20.05
N ILE A 438 15.73 9.24 -19.11
CA ILE A 438 14.62 8.33 -18.73
C ILE A 438 13.73 8.06 -19.94
N SER A 439 13.27 9.14 -20.60
CA SER A 439 12.37 9.03 -21.76
C SER A 439 13.06 8.38 -22.96
N GLY A 440 14.33 8.69 -23.21
CA GLY A 440 15.12 8.07 -24.28
C GLY A 440 15.31 6.55 -24.08
N ASP A 441 15.51 6.10 -22.86
CA ASP A 441 15.59 4.67 -22.54
C ASP A 441 14.27 3.96 -22.81
N ILE A 442 13.15 4.56 -22.43
CA ILE A 442 11.80 4.00 -22.68
C ILE A 442 11.49 4.01 -24.18
N ALA A 443 11.77 5.13 -24.84
CA ALA A 443 11.51 5.36 -26.26
C ALA A 443 12.11 4.29 -27.17
N ARG A 444 13.34 3.84 -26.90
CA ARG A 444 14.00 2.75 -27.66
C ARG A 444 13.13 1.49 -27.71
N TYR A 445 12.45 1.15 -26.64
CA TYR A 445 11.60 -0.04 -26.56
C TYR A 445 10.23 0.19 -27.23
N VAL A 446 9.66 1.39 -27.12
CA VAL A 446 8.45 1.78 -27.83
C VAL A 446 8.70 1.76 -29.34
N GLU A 447 9.82 2.32 -29.80
CA GLU A 447 10.24 2.35 -31.21
C GLU A 447 10.54 0.95 -31.75
N SER A 448 11.15 0.06 -30.94
CA SER A 448 11.50 -1.30 -31.35
C SER A 448 10.29 -2.16 -31.75
N VAL A 449 9.10 -1.79 -31.32
CA VAL A 449 7.83 -2.44 -31.71
C VAL A 449 7.03 -1.61 -32.72
N GLY A 450 7.63 -0.55 -33.30
CA GLY A 450 7.04 0.27 -34.35
C GLY A 450 5.95 1.24 -33.89
N CYS A 451 5.83 1.54 -32.61
CA CYS A 451 4.81 2.45 -32.09
C CYS A 451 5.30 3.90 -32.15
N PRO A 452 4.51 4.84 -32.68
CA PRO A 452 4.79 6.27 -32.61
C PRO A 452 4.80 6.76 -31.16
N TYR A 453 5.74 7.66 -30.87
CA TYR A 453 5.82 8.27 -29.53
C TYR A 453 6.17 9.75 -29.59
N GLU A 454 5.93 10.44 -28.48
CA GLU A 454 6.33 11.83 -28.26
C GLU A 454 6.80 12.01 -26.82
N CYS A 455 7.92 12.71 -26.61
CA CYS A 455 8.47 13.01 -25.29
C CYS A 455 8.07 14.42 -24.88
N ILE A 456 7.27 14.55 -23.82
CA ILE A 456 6.81 15.84 -23.27
C ILE A 456 7.08 15.82 -21.77
N GLU A 457 8.11 16.59 -21.33
CA GLU A 457 8.56 16.56 -19.93
C GLU A 457 7.44 16.94 -18.96
N ASN A 458 6.72 18.06 -19.22
CA ASN A 458 5.60 18.44 -18.37
C ASN A 458 4.44 17.45 -18.50
N ARG A 459 4.13 16.75 -17.42
CA ARG A 459 3.12 15.70 -17.42
C ARG A 459 1.70 16.22 -17.70
N GLY A 460 1.37 17.42 -17.23
CA GLY A 460 0.08 18.06 -17.54
C GLY A 460 -0.08 18.35 -19.03
N ASP A 461 0.98 18.81 -19.70
CA ASP A 461 0.99 19.07 -21.13
C ASP A 461 0.94 17.76 -21.95
N ALA A 462 1.62 16.71 -21.50
CA ALA A 462 1.52 15.38 -22.10
C ALA A 462 0.09 14.81 -22.04
N ILE A 463 -0.58 14.94 -20.89
CA ILE A 463 -1.99 14.54 -20.71
C ILE A 463 -2.90 15.36 -21.63
N LYS A 464 -2.70 16.68 -21.66
CA LYS A 464 -3.46 17.57 -22.55
C LYS A 464 -3.33 17.14 -24.00
N ARG A 465 -2.08 16.98 -24.46
CA ARG A 465 -1.77 16.62 -25.85
C ARG A 465 -2.39 15.27 -26.23
N ALA A 466 -2.25 14.28 -25.35
CA ALA A 466 -2.84 12.95 -25.55
C ALA A 466 -4.38 13.01 -25.67
N ILE A 467 -5.05 13.83 -24.86
CA ILE A 467 -6.51 14.00 -24.93
C ILE A 467 -6.90 14.77 -26.21
N GLU A 468 -6.21 15.85 -26.55
CA GLU A 468 -6.54 16.68 -27.73
C GLU A 468 -6.35 15.92 -29.05
N GLU A 469 -5.29 15.11 -29.18
CA GLU A 469 -4.98 14.36 -30.40
C GLU A 469 -5.68 12.98 -30.48
N ALA A 470 -6.30 12.52 -29.38
CA ALA A 470 -7.03 11.26 -29.41
C ALA A 470 -8.21 11.33 -30.40
N GLU A 471 -8.29 10.31 -31.27
CA GLU A 471 -9.41 10.14 -32.18
C GLU A 471 -10.70 9.77 -31.43
N GLU A 472 -11.84 9.89 -32.10
CA GLU A 472 -13.09 9.39 -31.55
C GLU A 472 -13.02 7.90 -31.24
N GLU A 473 -13.75 7.46 -30.23
CA GLU A 473 -13.78 6.08 -29.74
C GLU A 473 -12.44 5.54 -29.22
N SER A 474 -11.52 6.46 -28.88
CA SER A 474 -10.25 6.09 -28.26
C SER A 474 -10.34 5.95 -26.74
N VAL A 475 -9.38 5.22 -26.18
CA VAL A 475 -9.12 5.16 -24.74
C VAL A 475 -7.75 5.75 -24.45
N VAL A 476 -7.69 6.82 -23.66
CA VAL A 476 -6.43 7.41 -23.20
C VAL A 476 -6.11 6.86 -21.82
N LEU A 477 -4.96 6.23 -21.69
CA LEU A 477 -4.45 5.67 -20.42
C LEU A 477 -3.41 6.61 -19.82
N VAL A 478 -3.68 7.15 -18.63
CA VAL A 478 -2.74 7.98 -17.88
C VAL A 478 -2.23 7.16 -16.69
N LEU A 479 -0.97 6.71 -16.80
CA LEU A 479 -0.43 5.64 -15.95
C LEU A 479 0.78 6.10 -15.14
N GLY A 480 0.94 5.50 -13.95
CA GLY A 480 2.12 5.67 -13.08
C GLY A 480 1.82 6.38 -11.78
N LYS A 481 1.28 7.60 -11.82
CA LYS A 481 1.06 8.44 -10.63
C LYS A 481 -0.31 8.25 -9.97
N GLY A 482 -1.35 7.86 -10.72
CA GLY A 482 -2.69 7.68 -10.15
C GLY A 482 -3.20 8.93 -9.41
N CYS A 483 -3.33 8.86 -8.09
CA CYS A 483 -3.81 9.98 -7.25
C CYS A 483 -2.69 10.71 -6.46
N GLU A 484 -1.43 10.51 -6.80
CA GLU A 484 -0.32 11.19 -6.13
C GLU A 484 -0.41 12.70 -6.28
N THR A 485 -0.16 13.41 -5.18
CA THR A 485 -0.24 14.88 -5.09
C THR A 485 1.13 15.56 -5.09
N HIS A 486 2.19 14.78 -5.28
CA HIS A 486 3.57 15.26 -5.30
C HIS A 486 4.33 14.64 -6.47
N GLN A 487 5.34 15.35 -6.94
CA GLN A 487 6.31 14.89 -7.92
C GLN A 487 7.71 15.22 -7.43
N LYS A 488 8.62 14.25 -7.49
CA LYS A 488 10.01 14.43 -7.07
C LYS A 488 10.84 14.98 -8.23
N ILE A 489 11.31 16.22 -8.10
CA ILE A 489 12.18 16.90 -9.07
C ILE A 489 13.48 17.28 -8.34
N GLY A 490 14.62 16.77 -8.78
CA GLY A 490 15.87 16.86 -8.04
C GLY A 490 15.72 16.19 -6.66
N LYS A 491 16.13 16.91 -5.62
CA LYS A 491 15.99 16.50 -4.21
C LYS A 491 14.70 16.97 -3.56
N VAL A 492 13.86 17.72 -4.30
CA VAL A 492 12.65 18.37 -3.76
C VAL A 492 11.40 17.61 -4.16
N SER A 493 10.47 17.47 -3.22
CA SER A 493 9.12 17.00 -3.48
C SER A 493 8.22 18.20 -3.76
N CYS A 494 7.84 18.38 -5.02
CA CYS A 494 7.00 19.48 -5.48
C CYS A 494 5.52 19.09 -5.44
N ALA A 495 4.63 20.03 -5.15
CA ALA A 495 3.20 19.80 -5.23
C ALA A 495 2.79 19.46 -6.67
N TYR A 496 1.92 18.47 -6.84
CA TYR A 496 1.42 18.01 -8.13
C TYR A 496 -0.11 17.97 -8.13
N PRO A 497 -0.79 18.56 -9.15
CA PRO A 497 -2.25 18.69 -9.15
C PRO A 497 -3.03 17.37 -9.27
N THR A 498 -2.39 16.24 -9.47
CA THR A 498 -2.88 14.91 -9.81
C THR A 498 -3.25 14.73 -11.30
N ASP A 499 -3.04 13.50 -11.80
CA ASP A 499 -3.44 13.13 -13.16
C ASP A 499 -4.94 13.37 -13.39
N ALA A 500 -5.77 13.01 -12.40
CA ALA A 500 -7.21 13.18 -12.44
C ALA A 500 -7.67 14.63 -12.63
N ASN A 501 -6.97 15.58 -12.01
CA ASN A 501 -7.31 17.01 -12.16
C ASN A 501 -6.94 17.55 -13.56
N PHE A 502 -5.82 17.09 -14.13
CA PHE A 502 -5.49 17.41 -15.51
C PHE A 502 -6.51 16.83 -16.49
N VAL A 503 -6.90 15.57 -16.29
CA VAL A 503 -7.94 14.93 -17.11
C VAL A 503 -9.26 15.72 -17.06
N LYS A 504 -9.74 16.09 -15.87
CA LYS A 504 -10.96 16.88 -15.70
C LYS A 504 -10.90 18.27 -16.36
N LYS A 505 -9.69 18.83 -16.43
CA LYS A 505 -9.49 20.15 -17.05
C LYS A 505 -9.52 20.10 -18.58
N TYR A 506 -9.05 19.00 -19.19
CA TYR A 506 -8.84 18.93 -20.64
C TYR A 506 -9.84 18.02 -21.36
N LEU A 507 -10.65 17.23 -20.67
CA LEU A 507 -11.68 16.36 -21.24
C LEU A 507 -13.02 17.08 -21.38
#